data_b66d55ced8cd5bddaa25ba9d919a330d
#
_entry.id   b66d55ced8cd5bddaa25ba9d919a330d
#
_cell.length_a   1.000
_cell.length_b   1.000
_cell.length_c   1.000
_cell.angle_alpha   90.00
_cell.angle_beta   90.00
_cell.angle_gamma   90.00
#
_symmetry.space_group_name_H-M   'P 1'
#
loop_
_entity.id
_entity.type
_entity.pdbx_description
1 polymer ?
#
loop_
_entity_poly.entity_id
_entity_poly.type
_entity_poly.pdbx_seq_one_letter_code
_entity_poly.pdbx_strand_id
1 'polypeptide(L)'
;MRLPVLPPIEPMLAKLSTDLPTGDGWLFEPKWDGFRAIVFRDGDETYIQSRDLKPLDRYFPELAQPLRENLPERCVVDGEIVIPGADGLDFSSLLLRIHPAASRVKMLAEQSPASFVGWDLLALGDDDLRHVPQGERRSMIEHALHSAQPPVHLTPATRAVAVARDWFERFEGAGLDGVVAKPLDAIYQPGKRAMLKIKHARTADCVVAGFRWHKNGSGTHVGSLLLGLYDGTGRLNHVGITSSFTWDKRAALVTELEPLRKDALKDHPWAEWAEWAGFGSAEAGTRMPGATSRWNRGKDLSWEPLRIERVAEVAYDHLQGDRFRHATTFQRWRPDRQPADCRYDQLEETAPFELARIFGN
;
A
#
# COMPACT_ATOMS: atom_id res chain seq x y z
N MET A 1 29.45 11.12 -2.63
CA MET A 1 29.33 10.39 -1.34
C MET A 1 30.48 9.39 -1.19
N ARG A 2 31.07 9.31 0.01
CA ARG A 2 32.11 8.35 0.40
C ARG A 2 31.63 7.50 1.58
N LEU A 3 30.51 6.80 1.37
CA LEU A 3 29.91 5.94 2.39
C LEU A 3 30.34 4.48 2.17
N PRO A 4 30.40 3.63 3.20
CA PRO A 4 30.70 2.20 3.07
C PRO A 4 29.58 1.42 2.34
N VAL A 5 28.37 1.98 2.33
CA VAL A 5 27.23 1.48 1.57
C VAL A 5 26.78 2.58 0.61
N LEU A 6 26.80 2.31 -0.69
CA LEU A 6 26.45 3.27 -1.75
C LEU A 6 25.14 2.88 -2.45
N PRO A 7 24.38 3.87 -2.97
CA PRO A 7 23.26 3.58 -3.84
C PRO A 7 23.72 3.05 -5.22
N PRO A 8 22.92 2.18 -5.91
CA PRO A 8 21.67 1.64 -5.41
C PRO A 8 21.85 0.40 -4.53
N ILE A 9 21.03 0.26 -3.50
CA ILE A 9 20.94 -0.95 -2.68
C ILE A 9 19.49 -1.47 -2.64
N GLU A 10 19.30 -2.75 -2.89
CA GLU A 10 17.98 -3.36 -2.74
C GLU A 10 17.56 -3.39 -1.28
N PRO A 11 16.33 -2.94 -0.94
CA PRO A 11 15.85 -3.05 0.43
C PRO A 11 15.61 -4.51 0.83
N MET A 12 15.87 -4.84 2.10
CA MET A 12 15.44 -6.12 2.67
C MET A 12 13.91 -6.17 2.74
N LEU A 13 13.33 -7.32 2.41
CA LEU A 13 11.90 -7.50 2.22
C LEU A 13 11.29 -8.39 3.29
N ALA A 14 9.94 -8.36 3.39
CA ALA A 14 9.16 -9.23 4.24
C ALA A 14 8.30 -10.20 3.41
N LYS A 15 8.12 -11.44 3.91
CA LYS A 15 7.10 -12.37 3.43
C LYS A 15 5.83 -12.22 4.29
N LEU A 16 4.68 -12.52 3.70
CA LEU A 16 3.42 -12.54 4.44
C LEU A 16 3.39 -13.70 5.43
N SER A 17 2.92 -13.43 6.63
CA SER A 17 2.58 -14.41 7.66
C SER A 17 1.15 -14.15 8.14
N THR A 18 0.44 -15.21 8.51
CA THR A 18 -0.92 -15.11 9.08
C THR A 18 -0.88 -14.70 10.54
N ASP A 19 0.18 -15.09 11.26
CA ASP A 19 0.27 -14.92 12.71
C ASP A 19 1.56 -14.21 13.11
N LEU A 20 1.50 -13.51 14.24
CA LEU A 20 2.68 -12.98 14.93
C LEU A 20 3.54 -14.14 15.41
N PRO A 21 4.84 -14.17 15.10
CA PRO A 21 5.73 -15.19 15.62
C PRO A 21 5.87 -15.08 17.15
N THR A 22 6.08 -16.22 17.80
CA THR A 22 6.27 -16.33 19.25
C THR A 22 7.73 -16.59 19.60
N GLY A 23 8.10 -16.33 20.88
CA GLY A 23 9.47 -16.51 21.40
C GLY A 23 10.26 -15.19 21.42
N ASP A 24 11.42 -15.23 22.09
CA ASP A 24 12.21 -14.03 22.42
C ASP A 24 13.12 -13.52 21.30
N GLY A 25 13.17 -14.22 20.17
CA GLY A 25 14.06 -13.90 19.04
C GLY A 25 13.54 -12.85 18.07
N TRP A 26 12.50 -12.08 18.42
CA TRP A 26 11.81 -11.19 17.50
C TRP A 26 11.77 -9.74 18.00
N LEU A 27 11.93 -8.82 17.03
CA LEU A 27 11.62 -7.41 17.16
C LEU A 27 10.38 -7.10 16.31
N PHE A 28 9.40 -6.46 16.91
CA PHE A 28 8.17 -6.06 16.24
C PHE A 28 8.14 -4.55 16.04
N GLU A 29 7.69 -4.11 14.89
CA GLU A 29 7.50 -2.70 14.52
C GLU A 29 6.16 -2.51 13.82
N PRO A 30 5.51 -1.33 13.92
CA PRO A 30 4.35 -1.02 13.11
C PRO A 30 4.70 -1.10 11.61
N LYS A 31 3.79 -1.62 10.81
CA LYS A 31 3.95 -1.62 9.36
C LYS A 31 3.43 -0.31 8.79
N TRP A 32 4.35 0.60 8.53
CA TRP A 32 4.08 1.87 7.87
C TRP A 32 3.55 1.66 6.46
N ASP A 33 2.67 2.56 6.03
CA ASP A 33 2.06 2.55 4.73
C ASP A 33 2.39 3.84 3.98
N GLY A 34 3.51 3.83 3.30
CA GLY A 34 4.07 4.97 2.61
C GLY A 34 4.91 4.59 1.40
N PHE A 35 5.96 5.36 1.15
CA PHE A 35 6.99 5.03 0.17
C PHE A 35 8.27 4.61 0.87
N ARG A 36 8.65 3.33 0.71
CA ARG A 36 9.95 2.85 1.18
C ARG A 36 11.05 3.76 0.67
N ALA A 37 11.89 4.23 1.58
CA ALA A 37 13.01 5.11 1.29
C ALA A 37 14.26 4.67 2.02
N ILE A 38 15.37 4.53 1.30
CA ILE A 38 16.71 4.42 1.89
C ILE A 38 17.37 5.78 1.72
N VAL A 39 17.71 6.40 2.84
CA VAL A 39 18.35 7.71 2.90
C VAL A 39 19.85 7.53 3.10
N PHE A 40 20.63 8.12 2.21
CA PHE A 40 22.09 8.20 2.27
C PHE A 40 22.45 9.64 2.62
N ARG A 41 23.28 9.85 3.65
CA ARG A 41 23.82 11.15 4.03
C ARG A 41 25.34 11.08 4.14
N ASP A 42 26.04 12.02 3.49
CA ASP A 42 27.48 12.20 3.58
C ASP A 42 27.78 13.71 3.63
N GLY A 43 27.95 14.25 4.84
CA GLY A 43 28.02 15.68 5.09
C GLY A 43 26.72 16.39 4.70
N ASP A 44 26.83 17.35 3.79
CA ASP A 44 25.70 18.11 3.25
C ASP A 44 24.96 17.41 2.10
N GLU A 45 25.56 16.35 1.56
CA GLU A 45 24.96 15.59 0.46
C GLU A 45 23.96 14.57 1.01
N THR A 46 22.72 14.61 0.49
CA THR A 46 21.69 13.64 0.80
C THR A 46 21.15 13.03 -0.48
N TYR A 47 20.81 11.74 -0.44
CA TYR A 47 20.16 11.03 -1.54
C TYR A 47 19.09 10.10 -0.96
N ILE A 48 17.89 10.18 -1.53
CA ILE A 48 16.74 9.34 -1.12
C ILE A 48 16.44 8.36 -2.24
N GLN A 49 16.58 7.07 -1.96
CA GLN A 49 16.33 5.99 -2.90
C GLN A 49 15.00 5.31 -2.60
N SER A 50 14.17 5.11 -3.63
CA SER A 50 12.93 4.34 -3.54
C SER A 50 13.19 2.83 -3.46
N ARG A 51 12.12 2.07 -3.16
CA ARG A 51 12.13 0.60 -3.26
C ARG A 51 12.57 0.08 -4.64
N ASP A 52 12.22 0.79 -5.71
CA ASP A 52 12.53 0.42 -7.08
C ASP A 52 13.86 1.02 -7.56
N LEU A 53 14.75 1.39 -6.62
CA LEU A 53 16.10 1.90 -6.84
C LEU A 53 16.14 3.24 -7.61
N LYS A 54 15.05 4.02 -7.56
CA LYS A 54 14.95 5.32 -8.24
C LYS A 54 15.07 6.47 -7.24
N PRO A 55 15.59 7.63 -7.67
CA PRO A 55 15.69 8.80 -6.80
C PRO A 55 14.29 9.34 -6.43
N LEU A 56 14.12 9.71 -5.16
CA LEU A 56 12.92 10.35 -4.62
C LEU A 56 13.10 11.82 -4.26
N ASP A 57 14.33 12.33 -4.19
CA ASP A 57 14.67 13.68 -3.71
C ASP A 57 13.81 14.77 -4.34
N ARG A 58 13.64 14.72 -5.66
CA ARG A 58 12.84 15.72 -6.39
C ARG A 58 11.37 15.76 -6.00
N TYR A 59 10.85 14.68 -5.41
CA TYR A 59 9.44 14.56 -5.02
C TYR A 59 9.18 14.96 -3.57
N PHE A 60 10.25 15.05 -2.77
CA PHE A 60 10.21 15.38 -1.35
C PHE A 60 11.27 16.42 -0.97
N PRO A 61 11.29 17.60 -1.64
CA PRO A 61 12.32 18.61 -1.42
C PRO A 61 12.33 19.13 0.01
N GLU A 62 11.20 19.11 0.71
CA GLU A 62 11.05 19.52 2.11
C GLU A 62 11.79 18.63 3.10
N LEU A 63 12.14 17.40 2.74
CA LEU A 63 12.88 16.48 3.61
C LEU A 63 14.39 16.73 3.58
N ALA A 64 14.93 17.40 2.57
CA ALA A 64 16.39 17.54 2.41
C ALA A 64 17.07 18.21 3.61
N GLN A 65 16.51 19.30 4.13
CA GLN A 65 17.06 19.98 5.31
C GLN A 65 16.83 19.20 6.61
N PRO A 66 15.59 18.75 6.93
CA PRO A 66 15.37 17.95 8.14
C PRO A 66 16.22 16.68 8.21
N LEU A 67 16.46 15.99 7.10
CA LEU A 67 17.33 14.82 7.08
C LEU A 67 18.78 15.18 7.44
N ARG A 68 19.29 16.32 6.95
CA ARG A 68 20.63 16.81 7.35
C ARG A 68 20.73 17.22 8.80
N GLU A 69 19.66 17.75 9.37
CA GLU A 69 19.65 18.22 10.76
C GLU A 69 19.50 17.08 11.77
N ASN A 70 18.80 16.00 11.39
CA ASN A 70 18.37 14.96 12.33
C ASN A 70 19.08 13.60 12.16
N LEU A 71 19.69 13.33 11.01
CA LEU A 71 20.47 12.10 10.83
C LEU A 71 21.95 12.33 11.17
N PRO A 72 22.71 11.29 11.54
CA PRO A 72 24.18 11.39 11.65
C PRO A 72 24.81 11.91 10.37
N GLU A 73 25.91 12.64 10.49
CA GLU A 73 26.58 13.31 9.36
C GLU A 73 26.96 12.34 8.22
N ARG A 74 27.32 11.09 8.57
CA ARG A 74 27.61 10.02 7.61
C ARG A 74 26.86 8.77 7.99
N CYS A 75 25.77 8.48 7.27
CA CYS A 75 24.94 7.31 7.55
C CYS A 75 24.12 6.85 6.35
N VAL A 76 23.59 5.63 6.46
CA VAL A 76 22.58 5.07 5.55
C VAL A 76 21.45 4.52 6.40
N VAL A 77 20.24 5.09 6.26
CA VAL A 77 19.04 4.75 7.04
C VAL A 77 17.96 4.22 6.14
N ASP A 78 17.42 3.04 6.46
CA ASP A 78 16.27 2.45 5.79
C ASP A 78 14.98 2.82 6.54
N GLY A 79 13.95 3.26 5.83
CA GLY A 79 12.73 3.78 6.41
C GLY A 79 11.58 3.93 5.43
N GLU A 80 10.60 4.73 5.80
CA GLU A 80 9.41 5.04 5.01
C GLU A 80 9.18 6.55 4.96
N ILE A 81 8.81 7.06 3.81
CA ILE A 81 8.24 8.41 3.67
C ILE A 81 6.73 8.29 3.77
N VAL A 82 6.15 9.07 4.67
CA VAL A 82 4.71 9.11 4.93
C VAL A 82 4.21 10.56 4.91
N ILE A 83 2.92 10.75 4.70
CA ILE A 83 2.26 12.05 4.91
C ILE A 83 1.27 11.89 6.06
N PRO A 84 1.49 12.53 7.22
CA PRO A 84 0.51 12.61 8.28
C PRO A 84 -0.71 13.41 7.84
N GLY A 85 -1.91 12.87 8.06
CA GLY A 85 -3.20 13.54 7.85
C GLY A 85 -3.95 13.69 9.16
N ALA A 86 -5.14 14.28 9.12
CA ALA A 86 -5.98 14.48 10.30
C ALA A 86 -6.44 13.18 10.94
N ASP A 87 -6.76 12.18 10.11
CA ASP A 87 -7.32 10.89 10.53
C ASP A 87 -6.32 9.73 10.36
N GLY A 88 -5.00 10.01 10.40
CA GLY A 88 -3.96 9.00 10.18
C GLY A 88 -3.09 9.31 8.97
N LEU A 89 -2.49 8.28 8.37
CA LEU A 89 -1.64 8.44 7.19
C LEU A 89 -2.44 8.75 5.93
N ASP A 90 -2.07 9.84 5.23
CA ASP A 90 -2.68 10.23 3.94
C ASP A 90 -1.84 9.71 2.76
N PHE A 91 -2.08 8.46 2.39
CA PHE A 91 -1.44 7.86 1.23
C PHE A 91 -1.89 8.47 -0.11
N SER A 92 -3.09 9.05 -0.17
CA SER A 92 -3.58 9.71 -1.38
C SER A 92 -2.74 10.93 -1.73
N SER A 93 -2.47 11.79 -0.75
CA SER A 93 -1.57 12.94 -0.90
C SER A 93 -0.14 12.49 -1.23
N LEU A 94 0.32 11.40 -0.63
CA LEU A 94 1.63 10.83 -0.94
C LEU A 94 1.74 10.40 -2.41
N LEU A 95 0.74 9.73 -2.96
CA LEU A 95 0.71 9.37 -4.39
C LEU A 95 0.72 10.57 -5.32
N LEU A 96 0.12 11.69 -4.93
CA LEU A 96 0.10 12.93 -5.72
C LEU A 96 1.49 13.55 -5.86
N ARG A 97 2.43 13.25 -4.96
CA ARG A 97 3.80 13.77 -4.97
C ARG A 97 4.60 13.32 -6.19
N ILE A 98 4.32 12.13 -6.73
CA ILE A 98 5.00 11.62 -7.93
C ILE A 98 4.46 12.33 -9.16
N HIS A 99 4.97 13.53 -9.41
CA HIS A 99 4.51 14.40 -10.49
C HIS A 99 5.69 14.97 -11.32
N PRO A 100 5.55 15.09 -12.67
CA PRO A 100 6.62 15.59 -13.54
C PRO A 100 6.92 17.07 -13.33
N ALA A 101 5.91 17.92 -13.01
CA ALA A 101 6.07 19.35 -12.84
C ALA A 101 6.61 19.70 -11.44
N ALA A 102 7.79 20.34 -11.38
CA ALA A 102 8.43 20.74 -10.12
C ALA A 102 7.59 21.75 -9.33
N SER A 103 6.90 22.68 -10.00
CA SER A 103 6.03 23.68 -9.35
C SER A 103 4.89 23.02 -8.57
N ARG A 104 4.28 21.95 -9.13
CA ARG A 104 3.23 21.20 -8.44
C ARG A 104 3.80 20.41 -7.25
N VAL A 105 4.97 19.82 -7.39
CA VAL A 105 5.65 19.12 -6.27
C VAL A 105 5.91 20.08 -5.13
N LYS A 106 6.43 21.29 -5.42
CA LYS A 106 6.69 22.32 -4.41
C LYS A 106 5.40 22.75 -3.69
N MET A 107 4.35 23.04 -4.44
CA MET A 107 3.04 23.38 -3.86
C MET A 107 2.52 22.28 -2.93
N LEU A 108 2.59 21.01 -3.36
CA LEU A 108 2.14 19.87 -2.54
C LEU A 108 3.02 19.65 -1.32
N ALA A 109 4.33 19.93 -1.40
CA ALA A 109 5.25 19.87 -0.27
C ALA A 109 4.90 20.89 0.83
N GLU A 110 4.37 22.05 0.44
CA GLU A 110 3.91 23.08 1.37
C GLU A 110 2.52 22.74 1.97
N GLN A 111 1.61 22.19 1.16
CA GLN A 111 0.24 21.87 1.58
C GLN A 111 0.13 20.60 2.44
N SER A 112 0.92 19.61 2.14
CA SER A 112 0.91 18.29 2.80
C SER A 112 2.34 17.79 2.96
N PRO A 113 3.11 18.36 3.91
CA PRO A 113 4.51 18.02 4.09
C PRO A 113 4.68 16.56 4.50
N ALA A 114 5.74 15.93 3.99
CA ALA A 114 6.07 14.55 4.29
C ALA A 114 6.91 14.44 5.56
N SER A 115 6.84 13.28 6.20
CA SER A 115 7.72 12.85 7.29
C SER A 115 8.53 11.62 6.85
N PHE A 116 9.71 11.45 7.43
CA PHE A 116 10.55 10.26 7.30
C PHE A 116 10.55 9.47 8.59
N VAL A 117 10.28 8.16 8.52
CA VAL A 117 10.29 7.24 9.66
C VAL A 117 11.39 6.20 9.43
N GLY A 118 12.50 6.33 10.15
CA GLY A 118 13.61 5.38 10.09
C GLY A 118 13.36 4.14 10.95
N TRP A 119 13.87 2.99 10.53
CA TRP A 119 13.74 1.73 11.27
C TRP A 119 14.97 0.81 11.23
N ASP A 120 15.93 1.07 10.36
CA ASP A 120 17.17 0.28 10.28
C ASP A 120 18.35 1.18 9.88
N LEU A 121 19.53 0.86 10.40
CA LEU A 121 20.77 1.56 10.14
C LEU A 121 21.73 0.64 9.39
N LEU A 122 22.06 1.00 8.14
CA LEU A 122 22.85 0.16 7.25
C LEU A 122 24.33 0.57 7.21
N ALA A 123 24.61 1.83 7.55
CA ALA A 123 25.97 2.35 7.70
C ALA A 123 25.99 3.51 8.70
N LEU A 124 27.09 3.65 9.42
CA LEU A 124 27.38 4.77 10.32
C LEU A 124 28.87 5.10 10.26
N GLY A 125 29.22 6.34 9.90
CA GLY A 125 30.63 6.72 9.66
C GLY A 125 31.22 5.87 8.53
N ASP A 126 32.30 5.16 8.85
CA ASP A 126 33.00 4.25 7.95
C ASP A 126 32.58 2.78 8.09
N ASP A 127 31.63 2.48 8.99
CA ASP A 127 31.21 1.12 9.28
C ASP A 127 30.01 0.69 8.41
N ASP A 128 30.18 -0.45 7.73
CA ASP A 128 29.08 -1.16 7.06
C ASP A 128 28.37 -2.08 8.07
N LEU A 129 27.16 -1.71 8.44
CA LEU A 129 26.38 -2.40 9.48
C LEU A 129 25.52 -3.54 8.94
N ARG A 130 25.52 -3.80 7.65
CA ARG A 130 24.67 -4.85 7.06
C ARG A 130 24.99 -6.25 7.58
N HIS A 131 26.21 -6.49 8.06
CA HIS A 131 26.64 -7.74 8.66
C HIS A 131 26.42 -7.82 10.18
N VAL A 132 25.96 -6.74 10.79
CA VAL A 132 25.61 -6.67 12.21
C VAL A 132 24.21 -7.23 12.44
N PRO A 133 23.95 -7.98 13.53
CA PRO A 133 22.62 -8.49 13.86
C PRO A 133 21.57 -7.37 14.02
N GLN A 134 20.33 -7.65 13.65
CA GLN A 134 19.21 -6.68 13.68
C GLN A 134 19.02 -6.05 15.05
N GLY A 135 19.16 -6.83 16.13
CA GLY A 135 19.01 -6.30 17.50
C GLY A 135 20.05 -5.26 17.86
N GLU A 136 21.29 -5.41 17.37
CA GLU A 136 22.37 -4.45 17.57
C GLU A 136 22.16 -3.21 16.69
N ARG A 137 21.83 -3.39 15.39
CA ARG A 137 21.49 -2.26 14.49
C ARG A 137 20.32 -1.45 15.04
N ARG A 138 19.32 -2.11 15.67
CA ARG A 138 18.22 -1.42 16.34
C ARG A 138 18.71 -0.51 17.46
N SER A 139 19.58 -1.01 18.33
CA SER A 139 20.15 -0.20 19.41
C SER A 139 20.98 0.97 18.88
N MET A 140 21.70 0.76 17.77
CA MET A 140 22.48 1.81 17.11
C MET A 140 21.60 2.90 16.51
N ILE A 141 20.49 2.57 15.83
CA ILE A 141 19.58 3.58 15.27
C ILE A 141 18.80 4.30 16.38
N GLU A 142 18.45 3.64 17.47
CA GLU A 142 17.84 4.27 18.64
C GLU A 142 18.77 5.34 19.23
N HIS A 143 20.06 5.05 19.35
CA HIS A 143 21.03 6.03 19.78
C HIS A 143 21.21 7.16 18.75
N ALA A 144 21.33 6.82 17.48
CA ALA A 144 21.56 7.77 16.40
C ALA A 144 20.40 8.77 16.19
N LEU A 145 19.18 8.36 16.45
CA LEU A 145 17.96 9.16 16.27
C LEU A 145 17.29 9.59 17.57
N HIS A 146 17.95 9.43 18.74
CA HIS A 146 17.34 9.73 20.04
C HIS A 146 16.90 11.20 20.21
N SER A 147 17.56 12.11 19.50
CA SER A 147 17.27 13.56 19.53
C SER A 147 16.62 14.07 18.25
N ALA A 148 16.24 13.16 17.34
CA ALA A 148 15.61 13.55 16.09
C ALA A 148 14.27 14.25 16.36
N GLN A 149 14.02 15.32 15.59
CA GLN A 149 12.80 16.11 15.69
C GLN A 149 11.94 15.92 14.44
N PRO A 150 10.62 16.08 14.54
CA PRO A 150 9.76 16.10 13.39
C PRO A 150 10.29 17.04 12.30
N PRO A 151 10.21 16.64 11.01
CA PRO A 151 9.49 15.50 10.46
C PRO A 151 10.31 14.19 10.33
N VAL A 152 11.41 14.04 11.06
CA VAL A 152 12.21 12.81 11.10
C VAL A 152 11.90 12.06 12.39
N HIS A 153 11.50 10.79 12.26
CA HIS A 153 11.05 9.97 13.38
C HIS A 153 11.76 8.62 13.38
N LEU A 154 11.92 8.04 14.56
CA LEU A 154 12.26 6.63 14.72
C LEU A 154 10.97 5.83 14.87
N THR A 155 10.82 4.71 14.16
CA THR A 155 9.69 3.80 14.36
C THR A 155 9.70 3.24 15.78
N PRO A 156 8.56 3.14 16.48
CA PRO A 156 8.50 2.39 17.73
C PRO A 156 8.80 0.91 17.51
N ALA A 157 9.38 0.27 18.51
CA ALA A 157 9.67 -1.16 18.44
C ALA A 157 9.42 -1.82 19.80
N THR A 158 9.10 -3.11 19.76
CA THR A 158 8.91 -3.92 20.98
C THR A 158 9.40 -5.36 20.74
N ARG A 159 9.80 -6.02 21.83
CA ARG A 159 10.05 -7.47 21.87
C ARG A 159 8.87 -8.24 22.43
N ALA A 160 7.92 -7.54 23.03
CA ALA A 160 6.74 -8.13 23.65
C ALA A 160 5.64 -8.39 22.59
N VAL A 161 5.35 -9.65 22.31
CA VAL A 161 4.30 -10.04 21.35
C VAL A 161 2.92 -9.51 21.73
N ALA A 162 2.63 -9.33 23.03
CA ALA A 162 1.37 -8.75 23.50
C ALA A 162 1.22 -7.29 23.07
N VAL A 163 2.31 -6.50 23.13
CA VAL A 163 2.34 -5.11 22.64
C VAL A 163 2.19 -5.06 21.12
N ALA A 164 2.88 -5.96 20.40
CA ALA A 164 2.76 -6.06 18.95
C ALA A 164 1.33 -6.42 18.51
N ARG A 165 0.61 -7.24 19.29
CA ARG A 165 -0.80 -7.57 19.06
C ARG A 165 -1.71 -6.36 19.28
N ASP A 166 -1.50 -5.59 20.35
CA ASP A 166 -2.23 -4.34 20.60
C ASP A 166 -2.01 -3.35 19.45
N TRP A 167 -0.79 -3.21 18.94
CA TRP A 167 -0.49 -2.39 17.77
C TRP A 167 -1.21 -2.90 16.52
N PHE A 168 -1.20 -4.20 16.30
CA PHE A 168 -1.90 -4.82 15.17
C PHE A 168 -3.39 -4.47 15.17
N GLU A 169 -4.05 -4.52 16.33
CA GLU A 169 -5.47 -4.25 16.48
C GLU A 169 -5.81 -2.75 16.39
N ARG A 170 -4.94 -1.87 16.86
CA ARG A 170 -5.28 -0.43 17.07
C ARG A 170 -4.69 0.51 16.02
N PHE A 171 -3.49 0.24 15.52
CA PHE A 171 -2.80 1.19 14.66
C PHE A 171 -3.36 1.25 13.24
N GLU A 172 -4.20 0.32 12.86
CA GLU A 172 -4.94 0.40 11.63
C GLU A 172 -5.81 1.67 11.56
N GLY A 173 -6.37 2.11 12.69
CA GLY A 173 -7.11 3.37 12.80
C GLY A 173 -6.27 4.63 12.51
N ALA A 174 -4.93 4.51 12.54
CA ALA A 174 -4.01 5.55 12.11
C ALA A 174 -3.50 5.34 10.67
N GLY A 175 -4.05 4.40 9.92
CA GLY A 175 -3.66 4.12 8.53
C GLY A 175 -2.43 3.23 8.38
N LEU A 176 -2.00 2.52 9.43
CA LEU A 176 -0.93 1.55 9.34
C LEU A 176 -1.45 0.18 8.88
N ASP A 177 -0.61 -0.60 8.23
CA ASP A 177 -1.00 -1.78 7.45
C ASP A 177 -0.65 -3.10 8.18
N GLY A 178 -0.54 -3.06 9.52
CA GLY A 178 -0.23 -4.21 10.38
C GLY A 178 1.08 -4.09 11.13
N VAL A 179 1.80 -5.21 11.26
CA VAL A 179 3.07 -5.32 12.01
C VAL A 179 4.13 -6.00 11.15
N VAL A 180 5.38 -5.57 11.29
CA VAL A 180 6.57 -6.25 10.77
C VAL A 180 7.30 -6.92 11.93
N ALA A 181 7.64 -8.20 11.77
CA ALA A 181 8.48 -8.93 12.71
C ALA A 181 9.85 -9.21 12.08
N LYS A 182 10.91 -8.85 12.77
CA LYS A 182 12.31 -8.98 12.36
C LYS A 182 13.04 -9.92 13.31
N PRO A 183 13.73 -11.00 12.82
CA PRO A 183 14.56 -11.81 13.70
C PRO A 183 15.72 -10.97 14.27
N LEU A 184 15.95 -11.03 15.57
CA LEU A 184 16.96 -10.23 16.26
C LEU A 184 18.40 -10.53 15.83
N ASP A 185 18.66 -11.77 15.41
CA ASP A 185 19.95 -12.26 14.94
C ASP A 185 20.18 -12.07 13.43
N ALA A 186 19.16 -11.62 12.70
CA ALA A 186 19.25 -11.48 11.24
C ALA A 186 20.21 -10.34 10.84
N ILE A 187 21.10 -10.64 9.91
CA ILE A 187 21.85 -9.61 9.19
C ILE A 187 20.96 -8.96 8.11
N TYR A 188 21.34 -7.79 7.62
CA TYR A 188 20.62 -7.14 6.53
C TYR A 188 20.90 -7.85 5.20
N GLN A 189 19.87 -8.38 4.57
CA GLN A 189 19.96 -9.17 3.33
C GLN A 189 19.25 -8.43 2.18
N PRO A 190 20.00 -7.67 1.36
CA PRO A 190 19.41 -6.95 0.23
C PRO A 190 18.61 -7.86 -0.69
N GLY A 191 17.39 -7.43 -1.08
CA GLY A 191 16.51 -8.15 -1.99
C GLY A 191 15.86 -9.43 -1.41
N LYS A 192 16.26 -9.88 -0.21
CA LYS A 192 15.72 -11.12 0.40
C LYS A 192 14.51 -10.85 1.29
N ARG A 193 13.60 -11.83 1.37
CA ARG A 193 12.42 -11.81 2.25
C ARG A 193 12.75 -12.41 3.61
N ALA A 194 13.62 -11.73 4.37
CA ALA A 194 14.14 -12.20 5.64
C ALA A 194 13.31 -11.75 6.86
N MET A 195 12.31 -10.90 6.66
CA MET A 195 11.36 -10.45 7.69
C MET A 195 9.98 -11.07 7.47
N LEU A 196 9.10 -10.93 8.46
CA LEU A 196 7.67 -11.27 8.34
C LEU A 196 6.84 -9.98 8.36
N LYS A 197 5.77 -9.94 7.59
CA LYS A 197 4.71 -8.93 7.69
C LYS A 197 3.40 -9.61 8.01
N ILE A 198 2.74 -9.12 9.02
CA ILE A 198 1.43 -9.58 9.47
C ILE A 198 0.45 -8.44 9.12
N LYS A 199 -0.55 -8.76 8.32
CA LYS A 199 -1.58 -7.82 7.86
C LYS A 199 -2.96 -8.33 8.23
N HIS A 200 -3.91 -7.41 8.40
CA HIS A 200 -5.30 -7.78 8.50
C HIS A 200 -5.78 -8.49 7.22
N ALA A 201 -6.42 -9.62 7.40
CA ALA A 201 -7.07 -10.36 6.32
C ALA A 201 -8.58 -10.14 6.45
N ARG A 202 -9.10 -9.16 5.72
CA ARG A 202 -10.53 -8.88 5.64
C ARG A 202 -11.12 -9.49 4.40
N THR A 203 -12.35 -9.90 4.48
CA THR A 203 -13.11 -10.36 3.32
C THR A 203 -14.36 -9.53 3.12
N ALA A 204 -14.78 -9.43 1.87
CA ALA A 204 -16.03 -8.81 1.49
C ALA A 204 -16.70 -9.65 0.41
N ASP A 205 -18.04 -9.74 0.48
CA ASP A 205 -18.85 -10.28 -0.57
C ASP A 205 -19.20 -9.16 -1.56
N CYS A 206 -18.72 -9.27 -2.78
CA CYS A 206 -18.89 -8.25 -3.81
C CYS A 206 -19.67 -8.77 -5.00
N VAL A 207 -20.53 -7.92 -5.55
CA VAL A 207 -21.16 -8.15 -6.85
C VAL A 207 -20.07 -8.17 -7.92
N VAL A 208 -20.11 -9.16 -8.80
CA VAL A 208 -19.29 -9.18 -10.03
C VAL A 208 -20.12 -8.63 -11.17
N ALA A 209 -19.89 -7.36 -11.49
CA ALA A 209 -20.70 -6.61 -12.44
C ALA A 209 -20.10 -6.60 -13.88
N GLY A 210 -18.86 -7.05 -14.01
CA GLY A 210 -18.20 -7.13 -15.32
C GLY A 210 -16.79 -7.69 -15.19
N PHE A 211 -16.08 -7.76 -16.31
CA PHE A 211 -14.69 -8.19 -16.35
C PHE A 211 -13.90 -7.45 -17.42
N ARG A 212 -12.57 -7.53 -17.35
CA ARG A 212 -11.67 -7.11 -18.43
C ARG A 212 -10.92 -8.30 -18.98
N TRP A 213 -10.63 -8.26 -20.26
CA TRP A 213 -9.75 -9.23 -20.87
C TRP A 213 -8.31 -9.09 -20.38
N HIS A 214 -7.60 -10.18 -20.32
CA HIS A 214 -6.16 -10.15 -20.07
C HIS A 214 -5.42 -9.60 -21.31
N LYS A 215 -4.46 -8.69 -21.12
CA LYS A 215 -3.72 -8.02 -22.20
C LYS A 215 -3.09 -8.97 -23.22
N ASN A 216 -2.69 -10.17 -22.79
CA ASN A 216 -2.09 -11.21 -23.63
C ASN A 216 -3.07 -12.35 -23.96
N GLY A 217 -4.36 -12.18 -23.77
CA GLY A 217 -5.36 -13.22 -23.91
C GLY A 217 -6.75 -12.64 -24.15
N SER A 218 -6.84 -11.55 -24.91
CA SER A 218 -8.13 -10.97 -25.30
C SER A 218 -9.01 -12.02 -25.98
N GLY A 219 -10.27 -12.13 -25.53
CA GLY A 219 -11.21 -13.15 -26.00
C GLY A 219 -11.02 -14.56 -25.43
N THR A 220 -9.90 -14.83 -24.74
CA THR A 220 -9.56 -16.20 -24.28
C THR A 220 -9.24 -16.29 -22.78
N HIS A 221 -8.87 -15.19 -22.15
CA HIS A 221 -8.48 -15.17 -20.74
C HIS A 221 -9.00 -13.92 -20.04
N VAL A 222 -9.71 -14.10 -18.93
CA VAL A 222 -10.17 -12.99 -18.06
C VAL A 222 -8.96 -12.36 -17.36
N GLY A 223 -8.82 -11.06 -17.47
CA GLY A 223 -7.77 -10.28 -16.82
C GLY A 223 -8.10 -9.93 -15.38
N SER A 224 -9.28 -9.38 -15.16
CA SER A 224 -9.78 -8.98 -13.84
C SER A 224 -11.31 -8.97 -13.82
N LEU A 225 -11.89 -9.25 -12.63
CA LEU A 225 -13.32 -9.04 -12.37
C LEU A 225 -13.52 -7.64 -11.80
N LEU A 226 -14.59 -6.97 -12.18
CA LEU A 226 -15.00 -5.67 -11.68
C LEU A 226 -15.99 -5.87 -10.54
N LEU A 227 -15.68 -5.29 -9.38
CA LEU A 227 -16.40 -5.51 -8.13
C LEU A 227 -17.26 -4.30 -7.76
N GLY A 228 -18.46 -4.57 -7.26
CA GLY A 228 -19.41 -3.58 -6.80
C GLY A 228 -19.96 -3.85 -5.42
N LEU A 229 -20.29 -2.76 -4.70
CA LEU A 229 -21.07 -2.78 -3.46
C LEU A 229 -22.21 -1.78 -3.55
N TYR A 230 -23.36 -2.14 -2.99
CA TYR A 230 -24.50 -1.25 -2.88
C TYR A 230 -24.34 -0.28 -1.70
N ASP A 231 -24.61 0.98 -1.94
CA ASP A 231 -24.71 1.99 -0.87
C ASP A 231 -26.10 2.04 -0.22
N GLY A 232 -26.25 2.93 0.76
CA GLY A 232 -27.51 3.12 1.47
C GLY A 232 -28.69 3.60 0.60
N THR A 233 -28.43 4.10 -0.61
CA THR A 233 -29.44 4.54 -1.58
C THR A 233 -29.83 3.43 -2.55
N GLY A 234 -29.17 2.27 -2.51
CA GLY A 234 -29.37 1.16 -3.44
C GLY A 234 -28.57 1.30 -4.75
N ARG A 235 -27.65 2.24 -4.84
CA ARG A 235 -26.76 2.39 -6.00
C ARG A 235 -25.59 1.43 -5.89
N LEU A 236 -25.29 0.70 -6.99
CA LEU A 236 -24.12 -0.16 -7.09
C LEU A 236 -22.88 0.67 -7.48
N ASN A 237 -21.95 0.84 -6.54
CA ASN A 237 -20.70 1.56 -6.75
C ASN A 237 -19.56 0.62 -7.11
N HIS A 238 -18.71 1.02 -8.07
CA HIS A 238 -17.51 0.26 -8.40
C HIS A 238 -16.46 0.42 -7.31
N VAL A 239 -16.16 -0.64 -6.56
CA VAL A 239 -15.27 -0.60 -5.37
C VAL A 239 -13.86 -1.12 -5.64
N GLY A 240 -13.62 -1.77 -6.74
CA GLY A 240 -12.31 -2.30 -7.07
C GLY A 240 -12.33 -3.46 -8.05
N ILE A 241 -11.21 -4.15 -8.14
CA ILE A 241 -11.04 -5.30 -9.02
C ILE A 241 -10.37 -6.45 -8.27
N THR A 242 -10.59 -7.69 -8.74
CA THR A 242 -9.77 -8.84 -8.39
C THR A 242 -9.11 -9.41 -9.65
N SER A 243 -7.82 -9.71 -9.59
CA SER A 243 -7.02 -10.12 -10.74
C SER A 243 -5.99 -11.22 -10.45
N SER A 244 -5.94 -11.71 -9.21
CA SER A 244 -4.96 -12.73 -8.76
C SER A 244 -5.39 -14.14 -9.17
N PHE A 245 -5.46 -14.38 -10.49
CA PHE A 245 -5.86 -15.69 -11.05
C PHE A 245 -4.66 -16.38 -11.70
N THR A 246 -4.60 -17.70 -11.58
CA THR A 246 -3.71 -18.53 -12.40
C THR A 246 -4.14 -18.47 -13.86
N TRP A 247 -3.25 -18.85 -14.78
CA TRP A 247 -3.56 -18.80 -16.22
C TRP A 247 -4.75 -19.71 -16.57
N ASP A 248 -4.77 -20.92 -16.02
CA ASP A 248 -5.87 -21.87 -16.23
C ASP A 248 -7.21 -21.35 -15.68
N LYS A 249 -7.18 -20.70 -14.49
CA LYS A 249 -8.42 -20.10 -13.94
C LYS A 249 -8.92 -18.94 -14.79
N ARG A 250 -8.02 -18.15 -15.41
CA ARG A 250 -8.40 -17.10 -16.35
C ARG A 250 -9.15 -17.64 -17.59
N ALA A 251 -8.72 -18.77 -18.13
CA ALA A 251 -9.39 -19.45 -19.23
C ALA A 251 -10.73 -20.03 -18.79
N ALA A 252 -10.78 -20.70 -17.62
CA ALA A 252 -12.01 -21.27 -17.08
C ALA A 252 -13.09 -20.19 -16.81
N LEU A 253 -12.68 -19.01 -16.33
CA LEU A 253 -13.59 -17.88 -16.10
C LEU A 253 -14.30 -17.42 -17.36
N VAL A 254 -13.73 -17.57 -18.55
CA VAL A 254 -14.41 -17.24 -19.81
C VAL A 254 -15.69 -18.07 -19.98
N THR A 255 -15.57 -19.39 -19.79
CA THR A 255 -16.72 -20.31 -19.88
C THR A 255 -17.70 -20.09 -18.75
N GLU A 256 -17.22 -19.86 -17.52
CA GLU A 256 -18.05 -19.61 -16.34
C GLU A 256 -18.90 -18.34 -16.48
N LEU A 257 -18.37 -17.29 -17.15
CA LEU A 257 -19.02 -15.98 -17.27
C LEU A 257 -19.80 -15.80 -18.56
N GLU A 258 -19.56 -16.63 -19.60
CA GLU A 258 -20.21 -16.49 -20.90
C GLU A 258 -21.75 -16.42 -20.83
N PRO A 259 -22.44 -17.26 -20.01
CA PRO A 259 -23.90 -17.17 -19.89
C PRO A 259 -24.41 -15.82 -19.38
N LEU A 260 -23.59 -15.08 -18.61
CA LEU A 260 -23.96 -13.80 -18.00
C LEU A 260 -23.75 -12.59 -18.93
N ARG A 261 -23.11 -12.79 -20.08
CA ARG A 261 -22.85 -11.72 -21.06
C ARG A 261 -24.10 -11.39 -21.90
N LYS A 262 -24.97 -12.40 -22.11
CA LYS A 262 -26.18 -12.22 -22.91
C LYS A 262 -27.10 -11.20 -22.20
N ASP A 263 -27.50 -10.17 -22.96
CA ASP A 263 -28.39 -9.08 -22.50
C ASP A 263 -27.87 -8.35 -21.22
N ALA A 264 -26.55 -8.37 -21.02
CA ALA A 264 -25.93 -7.90 -19.77
C ALA A 264 -26.13 -6.41 -19.49
N LEU A 265 -26.29 -5.57 -20.51
CA LEU A 265 -26.55 -4.13 -20.35
C LEU A 265 -28.02 -3.81 -20.05
N LYS A 266 -28.93 -4.76 -20.21
CA LYS A 266 -30.33 -4.53 -19.90
C LYS A 266 -30.49 -4.35 -18.39
N ASP A 267 -30.97 -3.18 -17.96
CA ASP A 267 -31.15 -2.81 -16.56
C ASP A 267 -29.84 -2.87 -15.72
N HIS A 268 -28.68 -2.82 -16.39
CA HIS A 268 -27.39 -2.88 -15.73
C HIS A 268 -27.10 -1.57 -14.96
N PRO A 269 -26.71 -1.60 -13.66
CA PRO A 269 -26.45 -0.41 -12.87
C PRO A 269 -25.34 0.51 -13.45
N TRP A 270 -24.49 -0.06 -14.29
CA TRP A 270 -23.38 0.67 -14.94
C TRP A 270 -23.59 0.82 -16.46
N ALA A 271 -24.82 0.73 -16.98
CA ALA A 271 -25.11 0.82 -18.41
C ALA A 271 -24.61 2.13 -19.03
N GLU A 272 -24.86 3.26 -18.36
CA GLU A 272 -24.36 4.57 -18.80
C GLU A 272 -22.82 4.61 -18.95
N TRP A 273 -22.12 3.84 -18.15
CA TRP A 273 -20.65 3.80 -18.18
C TRP A 273 -20.09 2.91 -19.29
N ALA A 274 -20.85 1.94 -19.74
CA ALA A 274 -20.48 1.09 -20.88
C ALA A 274 -20.48 1.90 -22.19
N GLU A 275 -21.40 2.85 -22.32
CA GLU A 275 -21.49 3.74 -23.48
C GLU A 275 -20.37 4.81 -23.51
N TRP A 276 -19.84 5.17 -22.32
CA TRP A 276 -18.80 6.22 -22.18
C TRP A 276 -17.36 5.72 -22.24
N ALA A 277 -17.15 4.43 -22.41
CA ALA A 277 -15.80 3.80 -22.43
C ALA A 277 -14.84 4.36 -23.52
N GLY A 278 -15.28 5.28 -24.37
CA GLY A 278 -14.49 5.97 -25.40
C GLY A 278 -14.20 7.46 -25.14
N PHE A 279 -14.80 8.10 -24.16
CA PHE A 279 -14.68 9.55 -23.93
C PHE A 279 -14.13 9.85 -22.54
N GLY A 280 -12.87 10.28 -22.51
CA GLY A 280 -12.15 10.60 -21.28
C GLY A 280 -12.54 11.93 -20.67
N SER A 281 -13.62 12.01 -19.91
CA SER A 281 -13.81 13.04 -18.89
C SER A 281 -14.88 12.60 -17.88
N ALA A 282 -14.46 12.01 -16.77
CA ALA A 282 -15.34 11.93 -15.61
C ALA A 282 -15.19 13.25 -14.83
N GLU A 283 -16.28 13.94 -14.55
CA GLU A 283 -16.32 14.99 -13.56
C GLU A 283 -15.77 14.49 -12.21
N ALA A 284 -15.04 15.37 -11.54
CA ALA A 284 -14.43 15.03 -10.24
C ALA A 284 -15.52 14.57 -9.26
N GLY A 285 -15.52 13.27 -8.92
CA GLY A 285 -16.44 12.69 -7.96
C GLY A 285 -17.06 11.34 -8.35
N THR A 286 -17.20 11.02 -9.66
CA THR A 286 -17.78 9.75 -10.10
C THR A 286 -16.69 8.86 -10.69
N ARG A 287 -16.18 7.92 -9.90
CA ARG A 287 -15.16 6.95 -10.36
C ARG A 287 -15.84 5.76 -11.03
N MET A 288 -15.82 5.75 -12.35
CA MET A 288 -16.42 4.73 -13.21
C MET A 288 -15.45 3.58 -13.49
N PRO A 289 -15.94 2.35 -13.77
CA PRO A 289 -15.12 1.33 -14.42
C PRO A 289 -14.61 1.89 -15.76
N GLY A 290 -13.28 1.94 -15.96
CA GLY A 290 -12.70 2.47 -17.19
C GLY A 290 -12.19 3.92 -17.10
N ALA A 291 -12.46 4.64 -16.03
CA ALA A 291 -11.89 5.99 -15.85
C ALA A 291 -10.35 5.96 -15.89
N THR A 292 -9.78 6.82 -16.74
CA THR A 292 -8.32 6.95 -16.87
C THR A 292 -7.73 7.63 -15.65
N SER A 293 -6.66 7.06 -15.14
CA SER A 293 -5.84 7.65 -14.08
C SER A 293 -4.39 7.76 -14.57
N ARG A 294 -3.57 8.48 -13.83
CA ARG A 294 -2.13 8.60 -14.10
C ARG A 294 -1.43 7.24 -14.18
N TRP A 295 -1.89 6.27 -13.41
CA TRP A 295 -1.31 4.93 -13.25
C TRP A 295 -1.76 3.93 -14.33
N ASN A 296 -2.83 4.26 -15.06
CA ASN A 296 -3.37 3.42 -16.12
C ASN A 296 -3.34 4.09 -17.50
N ARG A 297 -2.62 5.23 -17.64
CA ARG A 297 -2.47 5.92 -18.91
C ARG A 297 -1.87 4.99 -19.97
N GLY A 298 -2.55 4.84 -21.10
CA GLY A 298 -2.14 3.96 -22.18
C GLY A 298 -2.52 2.47 -22.01
N LYS A 299 -3.25 2.12 -20.93
CA LYS A 299 -3.85 0.79 -20.79
C LYS A 299 -5.24 0.79 -21.38
N ASP A 300 -5.58 -0.30 -22.04
CA ASP A 300 -6.98 -0.59 -22.43
C ASP A 300 -7.79 -0.87 -21.15
N LEU A 301 -8.75 -0.02 -20.88
CA LEU A 301 -9.66 -0.11 -19.74
C LEU A 301 -11.06 -0.53 -20.15
N SER A 302 -11.25 -0.94 -21.40
CA SER A 302 -12.50 -1.55 -21.83
C SER A 302 -12.90 -2.71 -20.94
N TRP A 303 -14.17 -2.95 -20.81
CA TRP A 303 -14.71 -4.01 -19.98
C TRP A 303 -15.95 -4.63 -20.60
N GLU A 304 -16.20 -5.87 -20.25
CA GLU A 304 -17.36 -6.64 -20.65
C GLU A 304 -18.37 -6.62 -19.51
N PRO A 305 -19.61 -6.16 -19.73
CA PRO A 305 -20.65 -6.20 -18.71
C PRO A 305 -21.12 -7.63 -18.46
N LEU A 306 -21.56 -7.89 -17.22
CA LEU A 306 -22.18 -9.14 -16.80
C LEU A 306 -23.52 -8.84 -16.12
N ARG A 307 -24.53 -9.69 -16.36
CA ARG A 307 -25.76 -9.62 -15.54
C ARG A 307 -25.40 -9.74 -14.07
N ILE A 308 -26.09 -8.97 -13.23
CA ILE A 308 -25.86 -8.88 -11.78
C ILE A 308 -26.42 -10.13 -11.08
N GLU A 309 -25.74 -11.26 -11.23
CA GLU A 309 -26.17 -12.57 -10.72
C GLU A 309 -25.06 -13.29 -9.92
N ARG A 310 -23.84 -12.79 -9.96
CA ARG A 310 -22.69 -13.45 -9.31
C ARG A 310 -22.14 -12.61 -8.18
N VAL A 311 -21.88 -13.29 -7.06
CA VAL A 311 -21.20 -12.74 -5.90
C VAL A 311 -19.88 -13.48 -5.70
N ALA A 312 -18.82 -12.71 -5.46
CA ALA A 312 -17.49 -13.20 -5.12
C ALA A 312 -17.08 -12.74 -3.73
N GLU A 313 -16.61 -13.65 -2.90
CA GLU A 313 -15.85 -13.30 -1.71
C GLU A 313 -14.42 -12.96 -2.11
N VAL A 314 -13.96 -11.80 -1.65
CA VAL A 314 -12.61 -11.31 -1.94
C VAL A 314 -11.91 -10.89 -0.65
N ALA A 315 -10.62 -11.20 -0.54
CA ALA A 315 -9.78 -10.65 0.52
C ALA A 315 -9.24 -9.28 0.10
N TYR A 316 -9.33 -8.30 0.99
CA TYR A 316 -8.82 -6.95 0.79
C TYR A 316 -7.96 -6.51 1.98
N ASP A 317 -7.07 -5.53 1.77
CA ASP A 317 -6.21 -5.00 2.83
C ASP A 317 -6.87 -3.81 3.54
N HIS A 318 -7.29 -2.78 2.85
CA HIS A 318 -8.16 -1.74 3.39
C HIS A 318 -8.86 -0.86 2.34
N LEU A 319 -9.78 -0.03 2.82
CA LEU A 319 -10.51 0.93 2.02
C LEU A 319 -9.74 2.25 1.94
N GLN A 320 -9.90 2.91 0.82
CA GLN A 320 -9.53 4.29 0.62
C GLN A 320 -10.77 5.05 0.17
N GLY A 321 -11.38 5.77 1.11
CA GLY A 321 -12.74 6.27 0.91
C GLY A 321 -13.72 5.12 0.73
N ASP A 322 -14.41 5.12 -0.41
CA ASP A 322 -15.44 4.13 -0.78
C ASP A 322 -14.92 2.94 -1.62
N ARG A 323 -13.57 2.76 -1.74
CA ARG A 323 -12.97 1.78 -2.63
C ARG A 323 -11.85 0.99 -1.97
N PHE A 324 -11.66 -0.25 -2.44
CA PHE A 324 -10.46 -1.02 -2.11
C PHE A 324 -9.23 -0.31 -2.68
N ARG A 325 -8.25 -0.09 -1.83
CA ARG A 325 -7.01 0.60 -2.18
C ARG A 325 -6.18 -0.15 -3.22
N HIS A 326 -6.11 -1.46 -3.09
CA HIS A 326 -5.39 -2.35 -4.00
C HIS A 326 -6.34 -3.35 -4.67
N ALA A 327 -5.86 -4.02 -5.72
CA ALA A 327 -6.57 -5.15 -6.29
C ALA A 327 -6.74 -6.23 -5.21
N THR A 328 -7.97 -6.68 -5.05
CA THR A 328 -8.33 -7.70 -4.06
C THR A 328 -7.90 -9.09 -4.52
N THR A 329 -7.89 -10.05 -3.59
CA THR A 329 -7.62 -11.46 -3.90
C THR A 329 -8.92 -12.25 -3.88
N PHE A 330 -9.28 -12.85 -5.03
CA PHE A 330 -10.43 -13.73 -5.13
C PHE A 330 -10.28 -14.92 -4.20
N GLN A 331 -11.29 -15.19 -3.35
CA GLN A 331 -11.34 -16.33 -2.45
C GLN A 331 -12.21 -17.45 -3.05
N ARG A 332 -13.48 -17.14 -3.31
CA ARG A 332 -14.45 -18.10 -3.85
C ARG A 332 -15.69 -17.41 -4.40
N TRP A 333 -16.48 -18.13 -5.14
CA TRP A 333 -17.85 -17.74 -5.48
C TRP A 333 -18.77 -17.93 -4.27
N ARG A 334 -19.76 -17.07 -4.17
CA ARG A 334 -20.79 -17.10 -3.10
C ARG A 334 -22.19 -17.33 -3.73
N PRO A 335 -22.49 -18.57 -4.14
CA PRO A 335 -23.82 -18.90 -4.68
C PRO A 335 -24.93 -18.84 -3.62
N ASP A 336 -24.54 -18.79 -2.35
CA ASP A 336 -25.41 -18.66 -1.16
C ASP A 336 -25.78 -17.20 -0.86
N ARG A 337 -25.21 -16.20 -1.56
CA ARG A 337 -25.47 -14.79 -1.36
C ARG A 337 -26.19 -14.17 -2.54
N GLN A 338 -27.14 -13.27 -2.24
CA GLN A 338 -27.77 -12.46 -3.27
C GLN A 338 -26.95 -11.20 -3.57
N PRO A 339 -26.89 -10.74 -4.84
CA PRO A 339 -26.21 -9.48 -5.16
C PRO A 339 -26.65 -8.29 -4.32
N ALA A 340 -27.93 -8.18 -3.99
CA ALA A 340 -28.49 -7.10 -3.17
C ALA A 340 -27.97 -7.06 -1.73
N ASP A 341 -27.41 -8.18 -1.22
CA ASP A 341 -26.81 -8.28 0.11
C ASP A 341 -25.36 -7.73 0.14
N CYS A 342 -24.76 -7.49 -1.03
CA CYS A 342 -23.39 -6.99 -1.15
C CYS A 342 -23.37 -5.47 -0.92
N ARG A 343 -23.34 -5.06 0.34
CA ARG A 343 -23.45 -3.67 0.78
C ARG A 343 -22.20 -3.22 1.51
N TYR A 344 -22.02 -1.89 1.64
CA TYR A 344 -20.90 -1.30 2.38
C TYR A 344 -20.95 -1.61 3.88
N ASP A 345 -22.13 -1.83 4.46
CA ASP A 345 -22.31 -2.09 5.90
C ASP A 345 -21.72 -3.43 6.38
N GLN A 346 -21.34 -4.33 5.47
CA GLN A 346 -20.57 -5.53 5.79
C GLN A 346 -19.09 -5.26 6.06
N LEU A 347 -18.59 -4.08 5.66
CA LEU A 347 -17.19 -3.74 5.80
C LEU A 347 -16.89 -3.30 7.23
N GLU A 348 -15.84 -3.84 7.81
CA GLU A 348 -15.42 -3.44 9.14
C GLU A 348 -14.97 -1.97 9.15
N GLU A 349 -15.56 -1.18 10.05
CA GLU A 349 -15.07 0.17 10.33
C GLU A 349 -13.98 0.10 11.39
N THR A 350 -12.83 0.67 11.09
CA THR A 350 -11.71 0.76 12.04
C THR A 350 -11.87 2.03 12.87
N ALA A 351 -11.83 1.90 14.20
CA ALA A 351 -11.89 3.05 15.08
C ALA A 351 -10.66 3.95 14.85
N PRO A 352 -10.83 5.28 14.70
CA PRO A 352 -9.73 6.22 14.52
C PRO A 352 -8.70 6.11 15.66
N PHE A 353 -7.42 6.19 15.31
CA PHE A 353 -6.32 6.23 16.26
C PHE A 353 -5.38 7.39 15.93
N GLU A 354 -4.99 8.15 16.95
CA GLU A 354 -4.15 9.33 16.75
C GLU A 354 -2.72 8.95 16.39
N LEU A 355 -2.28 9.33 15.20
CA LEU A 355 -0.93 9.06 14.69
C LEU A 355 0.17 9.66 15.62
N ALA A 356 -0.09 10.79 16.26
CA ALA A 356 0.83 11.42 17.21
C ALA A 356 1.23 10.47 18.37
N ARG A 357 0.31 9.61 18.82
CA ARG A 357 0.61 8.62 19.87
C ARG A 357 1.58 7.53 19.41
N ILE A 358 1.65 7.28 18.11
CA ILE A 358 2.59 6.30 17.53
C ILE A 358 4.00 6.91 17.49
N PHE A 359 4.11 8.22 17.25
CA PHE A 359 5.39 8.93 17.27
C PHE A 359 5.92 9.22 18.67
N GLY A 360 5.14 8.96 19.72
CA GLY A 360 5.57 9.15 21.11
C GLY A 360 5.55 10.60 21.59
N ASN A 361 4.72 11.43 20.96
CA ASN A 361 4.45 12.83 21.36
C ASN A 361 3.18 12.95 22.18
#